data_17b28266dd9dd899f60db4528073a1da
#
_entry.id   17b28266dd9dd899f60db4528073a1da
#
_cell.length_a   1.000
_cell.length_b   1.000
_cell.length_c   1.000
_cell.angle_alpha   90.00
_cell.angle_beta   90.00
_cell.angle_gamma   90.00
#
_symmetry.space_group_name_H-M   'P 1'
#
loop_
_entity.id
_entity.type
_entity.pdbx_description
1 polymer ?
#
loop_
_entity_poly.entity_id
_entity_poly.type
_entity_poly.pdbx_seq_one_letter_code
_entity_poly.pdbx_strand_id
1 'polypeptide(L)'
;MSTGHVSTIDTPISPFTAIVAMDGAVLASGWTASADDLLPQVSPSLRPTTLAHRRDLGEVTRAVRAYHAGDLDAIADVRVRQRGGEFMGRAWDALRTVPAGKPISYADYALLAGRPTAVRAAASACARNAATLFVPCHRVIRTGGATGNFRWGADVKRWLLAHEA
;
A
#
# COMPACT_ATOMS: atom_id res chain seq x y z
N MET A 1 1.66 21.29 -15.03
CA MET A 1 0.42 20.70 -14.52
C MET A 1 0.41 19.22 -14.82
N SER A 2 -0.01 18.41 -13.87
CA SER A 2 -0.04 16.96 -14.03
C SER A 2 -1.46 16.44 -13.82
N THR A 3 -1.82 15.41 -14.59
CA THR A 3 -3.10 14.71 -14.45
C THR A 3 -2.83 13.31 -13.95
N GLY A 4 -3.57 12.89 -12.93
CA GLY A 4 -3.60 11.50 -12.50
C GLY A 4 -4.93 10.86 -12.91
N HIS A 5 -4.96 9.56 -12.93
CA HIS A 5 -6.19 8.80 -13.13
C HIS A 5 -6.61 8.14 -11.81
N VAL A 6 -7.90 8.10 -11.55
CA VAL A 6 -8.45 7.52 -10.34
C VAL A 6 -9.58 6.57 -10.68
N SER A 7 -9.62 5.45 -9.99
CA SER A 7 -10.72 4.49 -10.09
C SER A 7 -11.03 3.90 -8.72
N THR A 8 -12.31 3.63 -8.47
CA THR A 8 -12.76 2.92 -7.28
C THR A 8 -13.25 1.53 -7.71
N ILE A 9 -12.77 0.52 -7.01
CA ILE A 9 -13.01 -0.89 -7.33
C ILE A 9 -13.73 -1.53 -6.16
N ASP A 10 -14.81 -2.25 -6.43
CA ASP A 10 -15.51 -2.99 -5.39
C ASP A 10 -14.67 -4.21 -4.98
N THR A 11 -14.58 -4.44 -3.67
CA THR A 11 -13.92 -5.61 -3.11
C THR A 11 -14.79 -6.24 -2.02
N PRO A 12 -14.50 -7.50 -1.62
CA PRO A 12 -15.30 -8.15 -0.58
C PRO A 12 -15.30 -7.45 0.78
N ILE A 13 -14.29 -6.62 1.07
CA ILE A 13 -14.17 -5.97 2.37
C ILE A 13 -14.62 -4.51 2.37
N SER A 14 -14.36 -3.79 1.28
CA SER A 14 -14.62 -2.35 1.20
C SER A 14 -14.34 -1.87 -0.22
N PRO A 15 -14.90 -0.74 -0.65
CA PRO A 15 -14.41 -0.09 -1.86
C PRO A 15 -12.91 0.20 -1.75
N PHE A 16 -12.20 0.03 -2.84
CA PHE A 16 -10.77 0.28 -2.93
C PHE A 16 -10.52 1.31 -4.02
N THR A 17 -9.86 2.40 -3.69
CA THR A 17 -9.53 3.47 -4.65
C THR A 17 -8.04 3.51 -4.90
N ALA A 18 -7.66 3.70 -6.15
CA ALA A 18 -6.27 3.89 -6.54
C ALA A 18 -6.13 5.13 -7.42
N ILE A 19 -5.05 5.88 -7.18
CA ILE A 19 -4.62 7.02 -7.99
C ILE A 19 -3.34 6.61 -8.68
N VAL A 20 -3.30 6.74 -10.01
CA VAL A 20 -2.12 6.43 -10.81
C VAL A 20 -1.65 7.67 -11.56
N ALA A 21 -0.34 7.73 -11.80
CA ALA A 21 0.25 8.73 -12.69
C ALA A 21 -0.11 8.41 -14.16
N MET A 22 0.17 9.34 -15.06
CA MET A 22 -0.10 9.15 -16.48
C MET A 22 0.59 7.93 -17.07
N ASP A 23 1.75 7.55 -16.54
CA ASP A 23 2.48 6.35 -16.97
C ASP A 23 1.98 5.06 -16.29
N GLY A 24 0.95 5.14 -15.46
CA GLY A 24 0.33 4.01 -14.81
C GLY A 24 0.90 3.60 -13.45
N ALA A 25 1.95 4.26 -12.96
CA ALA A 25 2.48 3.96 -11.64
C ALA A 25 1.51 4.39 -10.53
N VAL A 26 1.30 3.53 -9.54
CA VAL A 26 0.43 3.85 -8.40
C VAL A 26 1.09 4.91 -7.52
N LEU A 27 0.37 5.99 -7.27
CA LEU A 27 0.79 7.08 -6.39
C LEU A 27 0.18 6.94 -5.00
N ALA A 28 -1.05 6.46 -4.91
CA ALA A 28 -1.75 6.21 -3.66
C ALA A 28 -2.87 5.22 -3.87
N SER A 29 -3.17 4.45 -2.84
CA SER A 29 -4.25 3.45 -2.89
C SER A 29 -4.67 3.08 -1.48
N GLY A 30 -5.91 2.60 -1.36
CA GLY A 30 -6.41 2.15 -0.07
C GLY A 30 -7.90 1.81 -0.10
N TRP A 31 -8.35 1.24 0.99
CA TRP A 31 -9.74 0.79 1.15
C TRP A 31 -10.62 1.97 1.58
N THR A 32 -10.91 2.81 0.62
CA THR A 32 -11.78 3.98 0.74
C THR A 32 -12.50 4.20 -0.58
N ALA A 33 -13.65 4.85 -0.53
CA ALA A 33 -14.39 5.24 -1.72
C ALA A 33 -14.01 6.64 -2.21
N SER A 34 -13.12 7.35 -1.51
CA SER A 34 -12.82 8.75 -1.79
C SER A 34 -11.36 8.99 -2.10
N ALA A 35 -11.09 9.58 -3.26
CA ALA A 35 -9.74 10.04 -3.63
C ALA A 35 -9.22 11.13 -2.68
N ASP A 36 -10.11 11.86 -2.02
CA ASP A 36 -9.73 12.91 -1.06
C ASP A 36 -9.01 12.34 0.18
N ASP A 37 -9.25 11.06 0.50
CA ASP A 37 -8.52 10.36 1.56
C ASP A 37 -7.10 9.98 1.13
N LEU A 38 -6.83 9.94 -0.16
CA LEU A 38 -5.57 9.47 -0.72
C LEU A 38 -4.63 10.62 -1.12
N LEU A 39 -5.16 11.68 -1.72
CA LEU A 39 -4.35 12.78 -2.25
C LEU A 39 -3.39 13.38 -1.22
N PRO A 40 -3.80 13.64 0.04
CA PRO A 40 -2.89 14.21 1.02
C PRO A 40 -1.68 13.34 1.34
N GLN A 41 -1.75 12.05 1.05
CA GLN A 41 -0.68 11.10 1.32
C GLN A 41 0.38 11.07 0.23
N VAL A 42 0.03 11.53 -0.96
CA VAL A 42 0.98 11.64 -2.06
C VAL A 42 1.94 12.79 -1.77
N SER A 43 3.24 12.54 -1.91
CA SER A 43 4.26 13.59 -1.76
C SER A 43 3.89 14.78 -2.66
N PRO A 44 4.01 16.03 -2.16
CA PRO A 44 3.62 17.21 -2.95
C PRO A 44 4.25 17.26 -4.34
N SER A 45 5.49 16.80 -4.49
CA SER A 45 6.18 16.79 -5.78
C SER A 45 5.62 15.78 -6.78
N LEU A 46 4.88 14.77 -6.30
CA LEU A 46 4.25 13.75 -7.14
C LEU A 46 2.74 13.95 -7.27
N ARG A 47 2.16 14.83 -6.46
CA ARG A 47 0.71 14.97 -6.36
C ARG A 47 0.14 15.54 -7.66
N PRO A 48 -0.81 14.84 -8.31
CA PRO A 48 -1.47 15.37 -9.49
C PRO A 48 -2.26 16.64 -9.16
N THR A 49 -2.28 17.59 -10.09
CA THR A 49 -3.09 18.80 -9.94
C THR A 49 -4.54 18.57 -10.33
N THR A 50 -4.79 17.58 -11.20
CA THR A 50 -6.14 17.17 -11.60
C THR A 50 -6.23 15.65 -11.61
N LEU A 51 -7.45 15.13 -11.36
CA LEU A 51 -7.75 13.72 -11.44
C LEU A 51 -8.83 13.47 -12.48
N ALA A 52 -8.57 12.55 -13.39
CA ALA A 52 -9.56 12.05 -14.34
C ALA A 52 -10.09 10.70 -13.82
N HIS A 53 -11.40 10.62 -13.63
CA HIS A 53 -12.02 9.38 -13.20
C HIS A 53 -12.09 8.39 -14.36
N ARG A 54 -11.67 7.15 -14.10
CA ARG A 54 -11.68 6.06 -15.05
C ARG A 54 -12.45 4.87 -14.47
N ARG A 55 -13.15 4.15 -15.33
CA ARG A 55 -13.79 2.90 -14.93
C ARG A 55 -12.77 1.82 -14.64
N ASP A 56 -11.65 1.84 -15.36
CA ASP A 56 -10.64 0.80 -15.33
C ASP A 56 -9.25 1.44 -15.48
N LEU A 57 -8.32 1.04 -14.61
CA LEU A 57 -6.92 1.48 -14.65
C LEU A 57 -6.02 0.42 -15.31
N GLY A 58 -6.60 -0.56 -15.99
CA GLY A 58 -5.86 -1.61 -16.66
C GLY A 58 -5.21 -2.59 -15.69
N GLU A 59 -3.88 -2.69 -15.73
CA GLU A 59 -3.11 -3.61 -14.90
C GLU A 59 -3.40 -3.46 -13.41
N VAL A 60 -3.54 -2.23 -12.93
CA VAL A 60 -3.81 -1.95 -11.50
C VAL A 60 -5.17 -2.53 -11.10
N THR A 61 -6.20 -2.28 -11.88
CA THR A 61 -7.55 -2.81 -11.61
C THR A 61 -7.55 -4.33 -11.64
N ARG A 62 -6.89 -4.93 -12.62
CA ARG A 62 -6.79 -6.41 -12.70
C ARG A 62 -6.08 -6.99 -11.49
N ALA A 63 -4.98 -6.36 -11.06
CA ALA A 63 -4.21 -6.83 -9.89
C ALA A 63 -5.03 -6.77 -8.61
N VAL A 64 -5.79 -5.68 -8.39
CA VAL A 64 -6.64 -5.53 -7.21
C VAL A 64 -7.73 -6.61 -7.18
N ARG A 65 -8.40 -6.83 -8.31
CA ARG A 65 -9.44 -7.84 -8.41
C ARG A 65 -8.88 -9.25 -8.22
N ALA A 66 -7.76 -9.55 -8.86
CA ALA A 66 -7.13 -10.86 -8.76
C ALA A 66 -6.67 -11.15 -7.33
N TYR A 67 -6.06 -10.18 -6.67
CA TYR A 67 -5.63 -10.33 -5.28
C TYR A 67 -6.82 -10.69 -4.37
N HIS A 68 -7.90 -9.93 -4.46
CA HIS A 68 -9.07 -10.16 -3.60
C HIS A 68 -9.78 -11.48 -3.94
N ALA A 69 -9.59 -11.99 -5.15
CA ALA A 69 -10.12 -13.30 -5.57
C ALA A 69 -9.20 -14.48 -5.18
N GLY A 70 -8.03 -14.22 -4.59
CA GLY A 70 -7.14 -15.26 -4.07
C GLY A 70 -5.78 -15.36 -4.74
N ASP A 71 -5.51 -14.61 -5.81
CA ASP A 71 -4.18 -14.55 -6.43
C ASP A 71 -3.33 -13.51 -5.68
N LEU A 72 -2.70 -13.97 -4.60
CA LEU A 72 -2.00 -13.10 -3.66
C LEU A 72 -0.75 -12.45 -4.26
N ASP A 73 -0.18 -13.01 -5.32
CA ASP A 73 1.01 -12.48 -5.98
C ASP A 73 0.68 -11.51 -7.10
N ALA A 74 -0.60 -11.30 -7.42
CA ALA A 74 -1.03 -10.42 -8.51
C ALA A 74 -0.54 -8.98 -8.34
N ILE A 75 -0.29 -8.54 -7.10
CA ILE A 75 0.14 -7.18 -6.78
C ILE A 75 1.66 -6.97 -6.89
N ALA A 76 2.43 -8.05 -7.03
CA ALA A 76 3.89 -8.00 -6.88
C ALA A 76 4.59 -7.14 -7.94
N ASP A 77 4.09 -7.14 -9.17
CA ASP A 77 4.72 -6.46 -10.29
C ASP A 77 4.11 -5.09 -10.62
N VAL A 78 3.14 -4.64 -9.84
CA VAL A 78 2.51 -3.34 -10.05
C VAL A 78 3.50 -2.23 -9.71
N ARG A 79 3.70 -1.31 -10.64
CA ARG A 79 4.62 -0.20 -10.43
C ARG A 79 4.05 0.79 -9.43
N VAL A 80 4.90 1.22 -8.50
CA VAL A 80 4.55 2.18 -7.45
C VAL A 80 5.57 3.32 -7.49
N ARG A 81 5.11 4.53 -7.27
CA ARG A 81 5.99 5.69 -7.15
C ARG A 81 5.66 6.45 -5.88
N GLN A 82 6.63 6.48 -4.96
CA GLN A 82 6.55 7.24 -3.73
C GLN A 82 7.86 8.00 -3.53
N ARG A 83 7.79 9.12 -2.82
CA ARG A 83 8.97 9.88 -2.41
C ARG A 83 9.02 10.01 -0.91
N GLY A 84 10.20 9.78 -0.37
CA GLY A 84 10.55 9.94 1.03
C GLY A 84 12.06 10.04 1.14
N GLY A 85 12.59 10.07 2.35
CA GLY A 85 14.03 10.01 2.56
C GLY A 85 14.58 8.66 2.10
N GLU A 86 15.92 8.56 2.08
CA GLU A 86 16.61 7.35 1.63
C GLU A 86 16.18 6.10 2.40
N PHE A 87 16.12 6.19 3.74
CA PHE A 87 15.68 5.06 4.56
C PHE A 87 14.24 4.68 4.23
N MET A 88 13.37 5.67 4.07
CA MET A 88 11.95 5.44 3.77
C MET A 88 11.78 4.65 2.47
N GLY A 89 12.54 5.02 1.44
CA GLY A 89 12.53 4.31 0.15
C GLY A 89 12.98 2.86 0.30
N ARG A 90 14.07 2.62 1.04
CA ARG A 90 14.54 1.25 1.31
C ARG A 90 13.53 0.44 2.10
N ALA A 91 12.87 1.08 3.07
CA ALA A 91 11.88 0.41 3.90
C ALA A 91 10.66 0.00 3.07
N TRP A 92 10.19 0.84 2.15
CA TRP A 92 9.08 0.49 1.25
C TRP A 92 9.48 -0.63 0.29
N ASP A 93 10.70 -0.60 -0.26
CA ASP A 93 11.20 -1.68 -1.13
C ASP A 93 11.28 -3.00 -0.35
N ALA A 94 11.74 -2.95 0.90
CA ALA A 94 11.82 -4.13 1.76
C ALA A 94 10.45 -4.75 2.02
N LEU A 95 9.42 -3.91 2.21
CA LEU A 95 8.04 -4.40 2.39
C LEU A 95 7.59 -5.28 1.21
N ARG A 96 7.97 -4.92 0.01
CA ARG A 96 7.55 -5.66 -1.18
C ARG A 96 8.21 -7.03 -1.29
N THR A 97 9.22 -7.31 -0.48
CA THR A 97 9.86 -8.63 -0.40
C THR A 97 9.21 -9.55 0.64
N VAL A 98 8.34 -9.02 1.50
CA VAL A 98 7.65 -9.80 2.52
C VAL A 98 6.53 -10.61 1.84
N PRO A 99 6.58 -11.95 1.88
CA PRO A 99 5.58 -12.76 1.18
C PRO A 99 4.25 -12.77 1.92
N ALA A 100 3.18 -12.99 1.16
CA ALA A 100 1.85 -13.21 1.72
C ALA A 100 1.87 -14.44 2.64
N GLY A 101 1.13 -14.38 3.73
CA GLY A 101 1.01 -15.47 4.67
C GLY A 101 2.18 -15.61 5.66
N LYS A 102 3.17 -14.71 5.56
CA LYS A 102 4.35 -14.73 6.46
C LYS A 102 4.59 -13.34 7.03
N PRO A 103 3.65 -12.79 7.83
CA PRO A 103 3.81 -11.46 8.42
C PRO A 103 5.02 -11.43 9.35
N ILE A 104 5.65 -10.25 9.42
CA ILE A 104 6.83 -10.01 10.25
C ILE A 104 6.53 -8.96 11.32
N SER A 105 7.33 -8.97 12.38
CA SER A 105 7.24 -7.94 13.42
C SER A 105 7.85 -6.62 12.95
N TYR A 106 7.53 -5.52 13.64
CA TYR A 106 8.17 -4.22 13.36
C TYR A 106 9.70 -4.29 13.60
N ALA A 107 10.15 -5.09 14.57
CA ALA A 107 11.59 -5.30 14.79
C ALA A 107 12.24 -6.02 13.62
N ASP A 108 11.62 -7.09 13.12
CA ASP A 108 12.11 -7.80 11.93
C ASP A 108 12.06 -6.92 10.68
N TYR A 109 11.06 -6.07 10.58
CA TYR A 109 10.97 -5.12 9.48
C TYR A 109 12.12 -4.11 9.50
N ALA A 110 12.46 -3.56 10.68
CA ALA A 110 13.60 -2.65 10.82
C ALA A 110 14.91 -3.32 10.39
N LEU A 111 15.10 -4.59 10.78
CA LEU A 111 16.25 -5.38 10.37
C LEU A 111 16.27 -5.57 8.84
N LEU A 112 15.14 -5.93 8.24
CA LEU A 112 15.00 -6.14 6.80
C LEU A 112 15.30 -4.86 6.02
N ALA A 113 14.89 -3.70 6.57
CA ALA A 113 15.14 -2.39 5.97
C ALA A 113 16.57 -1.89 6.16
N GLY A 114 17.42 -2.64 6.87
CA GLY A 114 18.84 -2.33 7.02
C GLY A 114 19.21 -1.50 8.23
N ARG A 115 18.27 -1.23 9.15
CA ARG A 115 18.52 -0.49 10.41
C ARG A 115 17.85 -1.19 11.58
N PRO A 116 18.46 -2.23 12.16
CA PRO A 116 17.83 -3.04 13.21
C PRO A 116 17.36 -2.24 14.43
N THR A 117 18.03 -1.13 14.75
CA THR A 117 17.68 -0.29 15.89
C THR A 117 16.63 0.78 15.56
N ALA A 118 16.25 0.94 14.29
CA ALA A 118 15.35 2.00 13.85
C ALA A 118 13.89 1.53 13.77
N VAL A 119 13.38 0.89 14.82
CA VAL A 119 12.00 0.34 14.83
C VAL A 119 10.96 1.43 14.64
N ARG A 120 11.16 2.60 15.25
CA ARG A 120 10.23 3.74 15.09
C ARG A 120 10.22 4.27 13.66
N ALA A 121 11.40 4.36 13.03
CA ALA A 121 11.49 4.81 11.64
C ALA A 121 10.82 3.80 10.70
N ALA A 122 10.97 2.51 10.98
CA ALA A 122 10.29 1.46 10.22
C ALA A 122 8.76 1.56 10.40
N ALA A 123 8.29 1.80 11.61
CA ALA A 123 6.87 2.02 11.86
C ALA A 123 6.35 3.27 11.13
N SER A 124 7.16 4.33 11.06
CA SER A 124 6.82 5.54 10.29
C SER A 124 6.72 5.24 8.79
N ALA A 125 7.55 4.34 8.26
CA ALA A 125 7.45 3.92 6.87
C ALA A 125 6.09 3.26 6.57
N CYS A 126 5.61 2.42 7.48
CA CYS A 126 4.25 1.87 7.37
C CYS A 126 3.18 2.97 7.41
N ALA A 127 3.29 3.89 8.37
CA ALA A 127 2.32 4.97 8.54
C ALA A 127 2.30 5.94 7.36
N ARG A 128 3.42 6.14 6.67
CA ARG A 128 3.55 7.06 5.53
C ARG A 128 3.41 6.37 4.18
N ASN A 129 3.15 5.08 4.17
CA ASN A 129 2.94 4.35 2.93
C ASN A 129 1.62 4.81 2.28
N ALA A 130 1.73 5.49 1.14
CA ALA A 130 0.57 5.96 0.38
C ALA A 130 -0.03 4.86 -0.49
N ALA A 131 0.75 3.85 -0.88
CA ALA A 131 0.35 2.82 -1.83
C ALA A 131 0.02 1.50 -1.13
N THR A 132 -0.93 1.54 -0.19
CA THR A 132 -1.31 0.34 0.57
C THR A 132 -1.83 -0.76 -0.36
N LEU A 133 -1.63 -1.99 0.01
CA LEU A 133 -1.76 -3.22 -0.74
C LEU A 133 -0.53 -3.50 -1.61
N PHE A 134 -0.18 -2.61 -2.54
CA PHE A 134 0.97 -2.81 -3.45
C PHE A 134 2.30 -2.74 -2.71
N VAL A 135 2.40 -1.86 -1.72
CA VAL A 135 3.46 -1.87 -0.71
C VAL A 135 2.80 -2.43 0.56
N PRO A 136 3.01 -3.72 0.87
CA PRO A 136 2.13 -4.44 1.79
C PRO A 136 2.44 -4.19 3.26
N CYS A 137 2.23 -2.98 3.73
CA CYS A 137 2.46 -2.63 5.13
C CYS A 137 1.55 -3.39 6.10
N HIS A 138 0.45 -3.97 5.62
CA HIS A 138 -0.41 -4.83 6.43
C HIS A 138 0.29 -6.11 6.88
N ARG A 139 1.42 -6.49 6.25
CA ARG A 139 2.21 -7.68 6.59
C ARG A 139 3.19 -7.43 7.73
N VAL A 140 3.17 -6.24 8.33
CA VAL A 140 3.96 -5.94 9.53
C VAL A 140 3.01 -5.87 10.71
N ILE A 141 3.30 -6.68 11.74
CA ILE A 141 2.46 -6.82 12.93
C ILE A 141 3.29 -6.58 14.18
N ARG A 142 2.63 -6.42 15.32
CA ARG A 142 3.33 -6.26 16.59
C ARG A 142 3.95 -7.58 17.03
N THR A 143 5.07 -7.48 17.75
CA THR A 143 5.68 -8.62 18.42
C THR A 143 4.63 -9.29 19.32
N GLY A 144 4.50 -10.62 19.23
CA GLY A 144 3.48 -11.36 19.94
C GLY A 144 2.18 -11.58 19.16
N GLY A 145 2.10 -11.08 17.91
CA GLY A 145 1.02 -11.39 16.99
C GLY A 145 -0.17 -10.43 17.00
N ALA A 146 -0.14 -9.36 17.81
CA ALA A 146 -1.18 -8.33 17.74
C ALA A 146 -1.11 -7.63 16.39
N THR A 147 -2.29 -7.28 15.82
CA THR A 147 -2.40 -6.74 14.45
C THR A 147 -1.61 -5.45 14.25
N GLY A 148 -1.58 -4.56 15.25
CA GLY A 148 -1.01 -3.23 15.08
C GLY A 148 -1.96 -2.27 14.39
N ASN A 149 -1.49 -1.05 14.16
CA ASN A 149 -2.29 0.00 13.53
C ASN A 149 -2.35 -0.19 12.01
N PHE A 150 -3.44 0.30 11.44
CA PHE A 150 -3.61 0.33 9.99
C PHE A 150 -4.52 1.51 9.64
N ARG A 151 -4.12 2.29 8.61
CA ARG A 151 -4.87 3.50 8.22
C ARG A 151 -6.33 3.20 7.88
N TRP A 152 -6.59 2.08 7.25
CA TRP A 152 -7.93 1.71 6.78
C TRP A 152 -8.71 0.89 7.79
N GLY A 153 -8.20 0.80 9.01
CA GLY A 153 -8.86 0.14 10.12
C GLY A 153 -8.34 -1.26 10.41
N ALA A 154 -8.44 -1.64 11.68
CA ALA A 154 -7.98 -2.94 12.15
C ALA A 154 -8.76 -4.09 11.50
N ASP A 155 -10.05 -3.89 11.19
CA ASP A 155 -10.87 -4.92 10.56
C ASP A 155 -10.37 -5.25 9.15
N VAL A 156 -9.98 -4.24 8.37
CA VAL A 156 -9.41 -4.44 7.04
C VAL A 156 -8.09 -5.20 7.15
N LYS A 157 -7.23 -4.80 8.07
CA LYS A 157 -5.94 -5.48 8.27
C LYS A 157 -6.12 -6.94 8.66
N ARG A 158 -7.03 -7.23 9.58
CA ARG A 158 -7.34 -8.61 9.96
C ARG A 158 -7.86 -9.43 8.80
N TRP A 159 -8.74 -8.83 7.98
CA TRP A 159 -9.26 -9.50 6.79
C TRP A 159 -8.12 -9.86 5.83
N LEU A 160 -7.22 -8.91 5.58
CA LEU A 160 -6.07 -9.13 4.67
C LEU A 160 -5.17 -10.25 5.18
N LEU A 161 -4.83 -10.22 6.47
CA LEU A 161 -3.97 -11.25 7.06
C LEU A 161 -4.63 -12.63 7.01
N ALA A 162 -5.93 -12.72 7.27
CA ALA A 162 -6.68 -13.97 7.15
C ALA A 162 -6.78 -14.45 5.70
N HIS A 163 -6.98 -13.51 4.76
CA HIS A 163 -7.05 -13.80 3.34
C HIS A 163 -5.73 -14.38 2.80
N GLU A 164 -4.62 -13.91 3.34
CA GLU A 164 -3.27 -14.35 2.95
C GLU A 164 -2.78 -15.58 3.70
N ALA A 165 -3.47 -15.98 4.75
CA ALA A 165 -3.04 -17.11 5.58
C ALA A 165 -3.18 -18.48 4.86
#